data_bf1ad0155458bba4881570fa7ca520b6
#
_entry.id   bf1ad0155458bba4881570fa7ca520b6
#
_cell.length_a   1.000
_cell.length_b   1.000
_cell.length_c   1.000
_cell.angle_alpha   90.00
_cell.angle_beta   90.00
_cell.angle_gamma   90.00
#
_symmetry.space_group_name_H-M   'P 1'
#
loop_
_entity.id
_entity.type
_entity.pdbx_description
1 polymer ?
#
loop_
_entity_poly.entity_id
_entity_poly.type
_entity_poly.pdbx_seq_one_letter_code
_entity_poly.pdbx_strand_id
1 'polypeptide(L)'
;IMLRGTYGEGFRVAAMTQLYGERSESYPSGIDVVGCANGKGFCGSTQYRTLYGGNPDLKPELSTHWTYGIVLAPLPSLTIQLGFWHTDFTDLISTSSIQREFNAEYAGETNYVTRCPAGGRPGCPPGEVDYISLQVNNFAGVESEGLDFNVSYVLDTEKFGRFDFGLEAAKYTKYIVKAYPESAEDEY
;
A
#
# COMPACT_ATOMS: atom_id res chain seq x y z
N ILE A 1 19.64 33.35 -2.92
CA ILE A 1 18.39 32.62 -3.17
C ILE A 1 18.65 31.60 -4.26
N MET A 2 18.27 30.33 -4.00
CA MET A 2 18.37 29.25 -4.98
C MET A 2 17.02 28.54 -5.04
N LEU A 3 16.54 28.30 -6.25
CA LEU A 3 15.38 27.44 -6.51
C LEU A 3 15.87 26.07 -6.96
N ARG A 4 15.25 25.02 -6.50
CA ARG A 4 15.56 23.65 -6.91
C ARG A 4 14.28 22.88 -7.20
N GLY A 5 14.37 21.94 -8.13
CA GLY A 5 13.28 21.02 -8.44
C GLY A 5 13.83 19.75 -9.04
N THR A 6 13.18 18.63 -8.76
CA THR A 6 13.50 17.33 -9.35
C THR A 6 12.22 16.63 -9.76
N TYR A 7 12.31 15.85 -10.82
CA TYR A 7 11.29 14.92 -11.27
C TYR A 7 11.96 13.59 -11.58
N GLY A 8 11.35 12.51 -11.16
CA GLY A 8 11.85 11.17 -11.41
C GLY A 8 10.72 10.16 -11.53
N GLU A 9 10.90 9.20 -12.39
CA GLU A 9 10.07 8.02 -12.50
C GLU A 9 10.90 6.80 -12.11
N GLY A 10 10.27 5.87 -11.43
CA GLY A 10 10.88 4.62 -11.03
C GLY A 10 9.97 3.44 -11.34
N PHE A 11 10.53 2.27 -11.42
CA PHE A 11 9.78 1.04 -11.53
C PHE A 11 10.45 -0.08 -10.73
N ARG A 12 9.64 -1.02 -10.27
CA ARG A 12 10.12 -2.26 -9.65
C ARG A 12 9.47 -3.45 -10.32
N VAL A 13 10.25 -4.34 -10.89
CA VAL A 13 9.74 -5.61 -11.43
C VAL A 13 9.42 -6.59 -10.31
N ALA A 14 8.41 -7.41 -10.51
CA ALA A 14 8.06 -8.46 -9.56
C ALA A 14 9.23 -9.42 -9.31
N ALA A 15 9.41 -9.85 -8.07
CA ALA A 15 10.39 -10.86 -7.73
C ALA A 15 9.98 -12.23 -8.31
N MET A 16 10.96 -13.12 -8.58
CA MET A 16 10.70 -14.45 -9.11
C MET A 16 9.72 -15.26 -8.25
N THR A 17 9.77 -15.08 -6.93
CA THR A 17 8.83 -15.72 -6.01
C THR A 17 7.41 -15.16 -6.12
N GLN A 18 7.25 -13.89 -6.49
CA GLN A 18 5.95 -13.27 -6.76
C GLN A 18 5.37 -13.73 -8.10
N LEU A 19 6.23 -13.99 -9.10
CA LEU A 19 5.81 -14.47 -10.43
C LEU A 19 5.53 -15.99 -10.41
N TYR A 20 6.46 -16.77 -9.87
CA TYR A 20 6.48 -18.23 -10.02
C TYR A 20 6.54 -18.98 -8.68
N GLY A 21 6.20 -18.31 -7.56
CA GLY A 21 6.13 -18.96 -6.26
C GLY A 21 5.18 -20.15 -6.30
N GLU A 22 5.60 -21.26 -5.70
CA GLU A 22 4.77 -22.46 -5.61
C GLU A 22 3.47 -22.17 -4.84
N ARG A 23 2.42 -22.87 -5.22
CA ARG A 23 1.16 -22.80 -4.48
C ARG A 23 1.33 -23.36 -3.09
N SER A 24 0.98 -22.57 -2.10
CA SER A 24 0.93 -22.98 -0.69
C SER A 24 -0.50 -22.91 -0.19
N GLU A 25 -0.81 -23.73 0.77
CA GLU A 25 -2.12 -23.82 1.40
C GLU A 25 -2.06 -23.30 2.84
N SER A 26 -3.03 -22.51 3.23
CA SER A 26 -3.18 -21.99 4.59
C SER A 26 -4.66 -21.91 4.97
N TYR A 27 -4.95 -21.73 6.25
CA TYR A 27 -6.30 -21.70 6.79
C TYR A 27 -6.54 -20.44 7.64
N PRO A 28 -6.46 -19.23 7.03
CA PRO A 28 -6.78 -18.00 7.75
C PRO A 28 -8.26 -17.95 8.13
N SER A 29 -8.57 -17.16 9.15
CA SER A 29 -9.94 -16.99 9.65
C SER A 29 -10.62 -15.78 8.99
N GLY A 30 -11.91 -15.94 8.69
CA GLY A 30 -12.77 -14.88 8.14
C GLY A 30 -14.24 -15.18 8.38
N ILE A 31 -15.10 -14.25 8.00
CA ILE A 31 -16.56 -14.36 8.09
C ILE A 31 -17.14 -14.43 6.67
N ASP A 32 -17.74 -15.53 6.32
CA ASP A 32 -18.47 -15.69 5.05
C ASP A 32 -19.80 -14.94 5.08
N VAL A 33 -19.77 -13.67 4.63
CA VAL A 33 -20.95 -12.79 4.63
C VAL A 33 -22.05 -13.30 3.72
N VAL A 34 -21.69 -13.86 2.55
CA VAL A 34 -22.65 -14.39 1.57
C VAL A 34 -23.30 -15.68 2.07
N GLY A 35 -22.49 -16.60 2.62
CA GLY A 35 -22.99 -17.83 3.21
C GLY A 35 -23.93 -17.55 4.38
N CYS A 36 -23.56 -16.61 5.25
CA CYS A 36 -24.40 -16.17 6.35
C CYS A 36 -25.72 -15.55 5.89
N ALA A 37 -25.69 -14.63 4.93
CA ALA A 37 -26.90 -13.99 4.38
C ALA A 37 -27.86 -14.99 3.72
N ASN A 38 -27.33 -16.07 3.14
CA ASN A 38 -28.10 -17.12 2.48
C ASN A 38 -28.50 -18.28 3.43
N GLY A 39 -28.22 -18.15 4.73
CA GLY A 39 -28.48 -19.22 5.72
C GLY A 39 -27.65 -20.47 5.51
N LYS A 40 -26.52 -20.34 4.83
CA LYS A 40 -25.54 -21.40 4.58
C LYS A 40 -24.22 -21.05 5.27
N GLY A 41 -23.67 -22.00 6.00
CA GLY A 41 -22.42 -21.80 6.72
C GLY A 41 -22.57 -21.14 8.09
N PHE A 42 -21.44 -20.89 8.73
CA PHE A 42 -21.36 -20.33 10.08
C PHE A 42 -21.18 -18.81 10.01
N CYS A 43 -22.08 -18.06 10.69
CA CYS A 43 -22.06 -16.58 10.73
C CYS A 43 -21.00 -15.99 11.65
N GLY A 44 -20.07 -16.77 12.14
CA GLY A 44 -18.91 -16.32 12.92
C GLY A 44 -17.61 -16.49 12.14
N SER A 45 -16.51 -16.01 12.73
CA SER A 45 -15.19 -16.22 12.16
C SER A 45 -14.82 -17.71 12.20
N THR A 46 -14.47 -18.26 11.04
CA THR A 46 -14.00 -19.64 10.91
C THR A 46 -12.84 -19.70 9.91
N GLN A 47 -12.13 -20.83 9.91
CA GLN A 47 -11.00 -21.03 9.03
C GLN A 47 -11.46 -21.51 7.65
N TYR A 48 -10.89 -20.93 6.61
CA TYR A 48 -11.16 -21.30 5.23
C TYR A 48 -9.88 -21.74 4.52
N ARG A 49 -10.01 -22.78 3.74
CA ARG A 49 -8.94 -23.25 2.87
C ARG A 49 -8.58 -22.16 1.88
N THR A 50 -7.33 -21.69 1.94
CA THR A 50 -6.86 -20.57 1.12
C THR A 50 -5.58 -20.99 0.41
N LEU A 51 -5.57 -20.78 -0.90
CA LEU A 51 -4.45 -21.09 -1.79
C LEU A 51 -3.71 -19.80 -2.10
N TYR A 52 -2.45 -19.73 -1.72
CA TYR A 52 -1.53 -18.66 -2.08
C TYR A 52 -0.63 -19.13 -3.21
N GLY A 53 -0.18 -18.21 -4.05
CA GLY A 53 0.74 -18.55 -5.14
C GLY A 53 1.24 -17.34 -5.87
N GLY A 54 2.27 -17.54 -6.70
CA GLY A 54 2.76 -16.52 -7.61
C GLY A 54 1.75 -16.23 -8.73
N ASN A 55 1.93 -15.08 -9.39
CA ASN A 55 1.14 -14.66 -10.53
C ASN A 55 2.09 -14.21 -11.65
N PRO A 56 2.20 -15.00 -12.75
CA PRO A 56 3.08 -14.64 -13.87
C PRO A 56 2.61 -13.43 -14.67
N ASP A 57 1.36 -12.97 -14.48
CA ASP A 57 0.77 -11.83 -15.19
C ASP A 57 1.02 -10.48 -14.50
N LEU A 58 1.84 -10.48 -13.43
CA LEU A 58 2.19 -9.26 -12.71
C LEU A 58 2.90 -8.25 -13.60
N LYS A 59 2.45 -7.01 -13.51
CA LYS A 59 3.10 -5.84 -14.10
C LYS A 59 4.15 -5.27 -13.15
N PRO A 60 5.12 -4.50 -13.66
CA PRO A 60 6.00 -3.72 -12.80
C PRO A 60 5.20 -2.70 -11.96
N GLU A 61 5.62 -2.51 -10.73
CA GLU A 61 5.18 -1.37 -9.93
C GLU A 61 5.79 -0.09 -10.49
N LEU A 62 5.06 0.98 -10.47
CA LEU A 62 5.49 2.28 -10.97
C LEU A 62 5.55 3.30 -9.84
N SER A 63 6.46 4.23 -9.93
CA SER A 63 6.51 5.37 -9.02
C SER A 63 6.83 6.65 -9.75
N THR A 64 6.19 7.73 -9.33
CA THR A 64 6.49 9.10 -9.78
C THR A 64 6.85 9.92 -8.56
N HIS A 65 7.96 10.62 -8.63
CA HIS A 65 8.42 11.47 -7.55
C HIS A 65 8.82 12.83 -8.10
N TRP A 66 8.34 13.89 -7.47
CA TRP A 66 8.77 15.25 -7.80
C TRP A 66 8.91 16.10 -6.54
N THR A 67 9.89 17.00 -6.59
CA THR A 67 10.15 17.93 -5.51
C THR A 67 10.37 19.33 -6.07
N TYR A 68 10.01 20.33 -5.30
CA TYR A 68 10.45 21.70 -5.54
C TYR A 68 10.73 22.38 -4.21
N GLY A 69 11.67 23.31 -4.23
CA GLY A 69 12.04 23.99 -2.99
C GLY A 69 12.84 25.26 -3.23
N ILE A 70 12.94 26.02 -2.16
CA ILE A 70 13.69 27.27 -2.11
C ILE A 70 14.74 27.19 -0.99
N VAL A 71 15.94 27.66 -1.31
CA VAL A 71 17.01 27.83 -0.33
C VAL A 71 17.34 29.30 -0.22
N LEU A 72 17.25 29.84 0.97
CA LEU A 72 17.55 31.22 1.30
C LEU A 72 18.81 31.25 2.19
N ALA A 73 19.78 32.05 1.82
CA ALA A 73 20.94 32.35 2.65
C ALA A 73 21.03 33.88 2.82
N PRO A 74 20.21 34.44 3.74
CA PRO A 74 20.20 35.89 3.96
C PRO A 74 21.49 36.40 4.61
N LEU A 75 22.19 35.54 5.33
CA LEU A 75 23.51 35.78 5.92
C LEU A 75 24.45 34.61 5.59
N PRO A 76 25.75 34.81 5.55
CA PRO A 76 26.73 33.72 5.36
C PRO A 76 26.60 32.60 6.39
N SER A 77 26.11 32.93 7.59
CA SER A 77 25.93 32.02 8.71
C SER A 77 24.53 31.41 8.82
N LEU A 78 23.54 31.84 8.01
CA LEU A 78 22.15 31.41 8.11
C LEU A 78 21.65 30.83 6.78
N THR A 79 21.25 29.58 6.81
CA THR A 79 20.59 28.94 5.67
C THR A 79 19.20 28.46 6.09
N ILE A 80 18.19 28.79 5.28
CA ILE A 80 16.81 28.36 5.45
C ILE A 80 16.39 27.61 4.18
N GLN A 81 15.84 26.42 4.33
CA GLN A 81 15.34 25.61 3.23
C GLN A 81 13.89 25.25 3.45
N LEU A 82 13.11 25.44 2.41
CA LEU A 82 11.72 24.99 2.32
C LEU A 82 11.62 24.07 1.11
N GLY A 83 11.05 22.91 1.31
CA GLY A 83 10.82 21.92 0.26
C GLY A 83 9.38 21.42 0.30
N PHE A 84 8.83 21.16 -0.86
CA PHE A 84 7.63 20.36 -1.05
C PHE A 84 8.03 19.11 -1.83
N TRP A 85 7.45 17.98 -1.49
CA TRP A 85 7.64 16.74 -2.19
C TRP A 85 6.30 16.02 -2.39
N HIS A 86 6.21 15.29 -3.49
CA HIS A 86 5.08 14.42 -3.82
C HIS A 86 5.64 13.10 -4.35
N THR A 87 5.04 12.02 -3.90
CA THR A 87 5.36 10.68 -4.37
C THR A 87 4.06 9.91 -4.61
N ASP A 88 3.95 9.31 -5.77
CA ASP A 88 2.84 8.45 -6.16
C ASP A 88 3.38 7.08 -6.56
N PHE A 89 2.86 6.03 -5.92
CA PHE A 89 3.12 4.64 -6.26
C PHE A 89 1.85 4.02 -6.80
N THR A 90 1.95 3.42 -7.97
CA THR A 90 0.85 2.72 -8.63
C THR A 90 1.22 1.28 -8.95
N ASP A 91 0.21 0.46 -9.17
CA ASP A 91 0.38 -0.97 -9.49
C ASP A 91 1.22 -1.74 -8.44
N LEU A 92 1.18 -1.32 -7.17
CA LEU A 92 1.90 -2.02 -6.11
C LEU A 92 1.43 -3.48 -6.00
N ILE A 93 2.38 -4.38 -5.93
CA ILE A 93 2.13 -5.82 -5.82
C ILE A 93 1.77 -6.15 -4.37
N SER A 94 0.54 -6.59 -4.17
CA SER A 94 -0.01 -6.92 -2.86
C SER A 94 -0.85 -8.19 -2.91
N THR A 95 -1.19 -8.73 -1.73
CA THR A 95 -2.08 -9.88 -1.57
C THR A 95 -3.35 -9.45 -0.88
N SER A 96 -4.50 -9.85 -1.40
CA SER A 96 -5.79 -9.59 -0.77
C SER A 96 -5.93 -10.33 0.58
N SER A 97 -6.91 -9.92 1.38
CA SER A 97 -7.32 -10.65 2.58
C SER A 97 -8.59 -11.45 2.30
N ILE A 98 -8.78 -12.56 3.03
CA ILE A 98 -9.99 -13.39 2.85
C ILE A 98 -11.27 -12.60 3.19
N GLN A 99 -11.21 -11.68 4.16
CA GLN A 99 -12.38 -10.89 4.52
C GLN A 99 -12.77 -9.91 3.41
N ARG A 100 -11.79 -9.32 2.73
CA ARG A 100 -12.04 -8.48 1.56
C ARG A 100 -12.72 -9.30 0.46
N GLU A 101 -12.25 -10.52 0.19
CA GLU A 101 -12.84 -11.38 -0.85
C GLU A 101 -14.30 -11.72 -0.55
N PHE A 102 -14.63 -12.01 0.71
CA PHE A 102 -16.02 -12.22 1.12
C PHE A 102 -16.89 -10.98 1.00
N ASN A 103 -16.35 -9.81 1.36
CA ASN A 103 -17.06 -8.55 1.24
C ASN A 103 -17.29 -8.17 -0.23
N ALA A 104 -16.30 -8.39 -1.10
CA ALA A 104 -16.38 -8.16 -2.54
C ALA A 104 -17.42 -9.09 -3.20
N GLU A 105 -17.43 -10.38 -2.82
CA GLU A 105 -18.44 -11.31 -3.30
C GLU A 105 -19.84 -10.85 -2.91
N TYR A 106 -20.02 -10.39 -1.66
CA TYR A 106 -21.30 -9.87 -1.16
C TYR A 106 -21.74 -8.60 -1.90
N ALA A 107 -20.81 -7.72 -2.23
CA ALA A 107 -21.05 -6.51 -3.01
C ALA A 107 -21.27 -6.78 -4.51
N GLY A 108 -21.02 -8.00 -4.98
CA GLY A 108 -21.10 -8.37 -6.40
C GLY A 108 -19.87 -7.90 -7.22
N GLU A 109 -18.78 -7.60 -6.54
CA GLU A 109 -17.51 -7.22 -7.14
C GLU A 109 -16.66 -8.44 -7.54
N THR A 110 -15.60 -8.20 -8.30
CA THR A 110 -14.61 -9.24 -8.61
C THR A 110 -13.97 -9.79 -7.35
N ASN A 111 -14.03 -11.10 -7.18
CA ASN A 111 -13.49 -11.79 -6.01
C ASN A 111 -12.86 -13.12 -6.41
N TYR A 112 -12.15 -13.72 -5.47
CA TYR A 112 -11.44 -15.00 -5.64
C TYR A 112 -11.98 -16.12 -4.77
N VAL A 113 -13.25 -16.04 -4.37
CA VAL A 113 -13.97 -17.07 -3.61
C VAL A 113 -14.52 -18.12 -4.58
N THR A 114 -14.16 -19.37 -4.36
CA THR A 114 -14.73 -20.52 -5.10
C THR A 114 -15.69 -21.25 -4.19
N ARG A 115 -16.93 -21.37 -4.63
CA ARG A 115 -17.99 -22.09 -3.88
C ARG A 115 -18.24 -23.47 -4.44
N CYS A 116 -18.71 -24.36 -3.58
CA CYS A 116 -19.14 -25.69 -3.92
C CYS A 116 -20.28 -25.65 -4.92
N PRO A 117 -20.28 -26.52 -5.96
CA PRO A 117 -21.28 -26.52 -7.03
C PRO A 117 -22.69 -26.78 -6.48
N ALA A 118 -23.72 -26.38 -7.23
CA ALA A 118 -25.10 -26.53 -6.82
C ALA A 118 -25.52 -27.98 -6.53
N GLY A 119 -24.88 -28.96 -7.19
CA GLY A 119 -25.10 -30.39 -6.91
C GLY A 119 -24.39 -30.93 -5.67
N GLY A 120 -23.50 -30.16 -5.09
CA GLY A 120 -22.63 -30.59 -4.01
C GLY A 120 -21.64 -31.68 -4.43
N ARG A 121 -20.77 -32.07 -3.50
CA ARG A 121 -19.90 -33.26 -3.58
C ARG A 121 -19.53 -33.69 -2.16
N PRO A 122 -19.03 -34.92 -1.94
CA PRO A 122 -18.57 -35.33 -0.62
C PRO A 122 -17.61 -34.31 0.01
N GLY A 123 -17.95 -33.78 1.19
CA GLY A 123 -17.19 -32.78 1.92
C GLY A 123 -17.31 -31.34 1.40
N CYS A 124 -18.22 -31.08 0.45
CA CYS A 124 -18.43 -29.75 -0.14
C CYS A 124 -19.94 -29.55 -0.39
N PRO A 125 -20.71 -29.17 0.63
CA PRO A 125 -22.15 -28.90 0.49
C PRO A 125 -22.43 -27.74 -0.48
N PRO A 126 -23.59 -27.76 -1.18
CA PRO A 126 -23.88 -26.74 -2.17
C PRO A 126 -23.86 -25.32 -1.63
N GLY A 127 -23.04 -24.46 -2.24
CA GLY A 127 -22.93 -23.04 -1.92
C GLY A 127 -22.03 -22.69 -0.73
N GLU A 128 -21.46 -23.67 -0.05
CA GLU A 128 -20.39 -23.42 0.92
C GLU A 128 -19.06 -23.08 0.21
N VAL A 129 -18.14 -22.46 0.93
CA VAL A 129 -16.82 -22.11 0.40
C VAL A 129 -15.98 -23.37 0.22
N ASP A 130 -15.51 -23.61 -0.99
CA ASP A 130 -14.56 -24.69 -1.31
C ASP A 130 -13.12 -24.26 -1.00
N TYR A 131 -12.71 -23.15 -1.60
CA TYR A 131 -11.43 -22.50 -1.31
C TYR A 131 -11.43 -21.03 -1.76
N ILE A 132 -10.44 -20.28 -1.28
CA ILE A 132 -10.19 -18.89 -1.70
C ILE A 132 -8.81 -18.84 -2.34
N SER A 133 -8.68 -18.23 -3.51
CA SER A 133 -7.41 -18.09 -4.21
C SER A 133 -6.85 -16.69 -4.00
N LEU A 134 -5.83 -16.56 -3.15
CA LEU A 134 -5.17 -15.29 -2.84
C LEU A 134 -3.81 -15.22 -3.54
N GLN A 135 -3.82 -15.01 -4.84
CA GLN A 135 -2.60 -14.70 -5.58
C GLN A 135 -2.20 -13.24 -5.39
N VAL A 136 -0.91 -12.95 -5.53
CA VAL A 136 -0.41 -11.59 -5.59
C VAL A 136 -0.89 -10.90 -6.86
N ASN A 137 -1.28 -9.63 -6.75
CA ASN A 137 -1.79 -8.83 -7.87
C ASN A 137 -1.34 -7.37 -7.76
N ASN A 138 -1.39 -6.64 -8.88
CA ASN A 138 -1.15 -5.20 -8.92
C ASN A 138 -2.45 -4.45 -8.64
N PHE A 139 -2.74 -4.15 -7.39
CA PHE A 139 -3.97 -3.42 -7.05
C PHE A 139 -3.82 -2.41 -5.92
N ALA A 140 -2.63 -2.23 -5.37
CA ALA A 140 -2.40 -1.23 -4.35
C ALA A 140 -1.76 0.04 -4.94
N GLY A 141 -1.99 1.16 -4.30
CA GLY A 141 -1.36 2.43 -4.60
C GLY A 141 -1.12 3.23 -3.32
N VAL A 142 -0.13 4.10 -3.33
CA VAL A 142 0.15 5.01 -2.22
C VAL A 142 0.49 6.36 -2.80
N GLU A 143 -0.25 7.38 -2.39
CA GLU A 143 0.03 8.77 -2.71
C GLU A 143 0.40 9.51 -1.44
N SER A 144 1.52 10.22 -1.46
CA SER A 144 1.99 10.98 -0.31
C SER A 144 2.59 12.31 -0.72
N GLU A 145 2.31 13.35 0.07
CA GLU A 145 2.83 14.70 -0.12
C GLU A 145 3.28 15.26 1.21
N GLY A 146 4.25 16.15 1.17
CA GLY A 146 4.71 16.79 2.39
C GLY A 146 5.55 18.03 2.17
N LEU A 147 5.80 18.69 3.28
CA LEU A 147 6.63 19.87 3.40
C LEU A 147 7.82 19.57 4.31
N ASP A 148 8.99 19.95 3.86
CA ASP A 148 10.22 19.90 4.63
C ASP A 148 10.69 21.32 4.94
N PHE A 149 11.11 21.54 6.17
CA PHE A 149 11.68 22.78 6.66
C PHE A 149 13.01 22.47 7.33
N ASN A 150 14.06 23.18 6.92
CA ASN A 150 15.38 23.06 7.52
C ASN A 150 15.96 24.45 7.72
N VAL A 151 16.49 24.71 8.92
CA VAL A 151 17.24 25.93 9.24
C VAL A 151 18.58 25.53 9.84
N SER A 152 19.64 26.11 9.32
CA SER A 152 21.00 25.94 9.82
C SER A 152 21.59 27.32 10.11
N TYR A 153 22.09 27.52 11.33
CA TYR A 153 22.73 28.74 11.77
C TYR A 153 24.06 28.43 12.43
N VAL A 154 25.11 29.10 11.94
CA VAL A 154 26.48 28.98 12.45
C VAL A 154 26.85 30.26 13.20
N LEU A 155 27.22 30.14 14.46
CA LEU A 155 27.66 31.22 15.30
C LEU A 155 29.12 31.02 15.69
N ASP A 156 30.01 31.82 15.12
CA ASP A 156 31.41 31.88 15.50
C ASP A 156 31.62 32.93 16.60
N THR A 157 32.17 32.51 17.74
CA THR A 157 32.50 33.40 18.85
C THR A 157 33.98 33.37 19.11
N GLU A 158 34.58 34.56 19.32
CA GLU A 158 36.03 34.68 19.56
C GLU A 158 36.49 34.00 20.86
N LYS A 159 35.61 33.92 21.88
CA LYS A 159 35.96 33.39 23.20
C LYS A 159 35.48 31.97 23.46
N PHE A 160 34.37 31.56 22.86
CA PHE A 160 33.69 30.29 23.19
C PHE A 160 33.70 29.30 22.02
N GLY A 161 34.34 29.67 20.90
CA GLY A 161 34.40 28.81 19.73
C GLY A 161 33.17 28.90 18.82
N ARG A 162 33.02 27.91 17.98
CA ARG A 162 31.94 27.82 16.97
C ARG A 162 30.78 26.96 17.47
N PHE A 163 29.57 27.47 17.28
CA PHE A 163 28.33 26.77 17.57
C PHE A 163 27.54 26.58 16.28
N ASP A 164 27.09 25.37 16.03
CA ASP A 164 26.26 25.00 14.89
C ASP A 164 24.85 24.64 15.41
N PHE A 165 23.86 25.40 15.00
CA PHE A 165 22.44 25.16 15.35
C PHE A 165 21.71 24.66 14.12
N GLY A 166 20.91 23.57 14.28
CA GLY A 166 20.05 23.01 13.25
C GLY A 166 18.64 22.78 13.77
N LEU A 167 17.65 23.10 12.94
CA LEU A 167 16.26 22.74 13.15
C LEU A 167 15.74 22.10 11.89
N GLU A 168 15.20 20.90 12.02
CA GLU A 168 14.57 20.15 10.94
C GLU A 168 13.14 19.79 11.33
N ALA A 169 12.22 20.00 10.41
CA ALA A 169 10.82 19.62 10.57
C ALA A 169 10.27 19.10 9.24
N ALA A 170 9.47 18.05 9.32
CA ALA A 170 8.73 17.51 8.18
C ALA A 170 7.24 17.40 8.54
N LYS A 171 6.38 17.67 7.59
CA LYS A 171 4.93 17.54 7.75
C LYS A 171 4.35 16.88 6.52
N TYR A 172 3.66 15.74 6.70
CA TYR A 172 2.78 15.19 5.68
C TYR A 172 1.57 16.12 5.51
N THR A 173 1.25 16.46 4.27
CA THR A 173 0.05 17.23 3.90
C THR A 173 -1.02 16.34 3.29
N LYS A 174 -0.61 15.19 2.76
CA LYS A 174 -1.49 14.18 2.19
C LYS A 174 -0.85 12.80 2.36
N TYR A 175 -1.65 11.81 2.75
CA TYR A 175 -1.24 10.41 2.75
C TYR A 175 -2.47 9.54 2.47
N ILE A 176 -2.53 8.97 1.28
CA ILE A 176 -3.65 8.12 0.84
C ILE A 176 -3.09 6.75 0.49
N VAL A 177 -3.71 5.73 1.06
CA VAL A 177 -3.42 4.33 0.73
C VAL A 177 -4.65 3.75 0.04
N LYS A 178 -4.46 3.30 -1.19
CA LYS A 178 -5.44 2.54 -1.96
C LYS A 178 -5.05 1.07 -1.89
N ALA A 179 -5.66 0.35 -0.97
CA ALA A 179 -5.38 -1.07 -0.80
C ALA A 179 -5.88 -1.91 -1.99
N TYR A 180 -6.92 -1.41 -2.69
CA TYR A 180 -7.55 -2.06 -3.85
C TYR A 180 -8.09 -1.00 -4.81
N PRO A 181 -8.22 -1.30 -6.13
CA PRO A 181 -8.70 -0.34 -7.13
C PRO A 181 -10.08 0.27 -6.83
N GLU A 182 -10.93 -0.48 -6.12
CA GLU A 182 -12.31 -0.10 -5.78
C GLU A 182 -12.51 0.29 -4.31
N SER A 183 -11.44 0.29 -3.50
CA SER A 183 -11.54 0.74 -2.11
C SER A 183 -11.75 2.25 -2.05
N ALA A 184 -12.61 2.69 -1.12
CA ALA A 184 -12.64 4.08 -0.72
C ALA A 184 -11.22 4.53 -0.30
N GLU A 185 -10.83 5.74 -0.66
CA GLU A 185 -9.54 6.30 -0.28
C GLU A 185 -9.50 6.49 1.24
N ASP A 186 -8.58 5.79 1.91
CA ASP A 186 -8.29 6.01 3.32
C ASP A 186 -7.31 7.20 3.41
N GLU A 187 -7.84 8.39 3.72
CA GLU A 187 -7.05 9.61 3.96
C GLU A 187 -6.68 9.69 5.45
N TYR A 188 -5.37 9.76 5.74
CA TYR A 188 -4.80 9.89 7.09
C TYR A 188 -4.14 11.23 7.33
#